data_0b21268dcd0a0dd3e64798423b9804bb
#
_entry.id   0b21268dcd0a0dd3e64798423b9804bb
#
_cell.length_a   1.000
_cell.length_b   1.000
_cell.length_c   1.000
_cell.angle_alpha   90.00
_cell.angle_beta   90.00
_cell.angle_gamma   90.00
#
_symmetry.space_group_name_H-M   'P 1'
#
loop_
_entity.id
_entity.type
_entity.pdbx_description
1 polymer ?
#
loop_
_entity_poly.entity_id
_entity_poly.type
_entity_poly.pdbx_seq_one_letter_code
_entity_poly.pdbx_strand_id
1 'polypeptide(L)'
;RHKNTRVLAATVESIDVEGRRVLLSDDRSLPFDDLIVATGMRYHYYGNDSWEHSTGSLKTVEDALDIRSKIFGAFEQAEAVEPAARAAWLRFVIVGAGPTGVELAGAIAELTNSTLRGEFRAFESNQAEIILLEGSDRVLPPYPQGLSRRARRSLQKLGVDVRTGARVQQIDAGKVIVEQEEQ
;
A
#
# COMPACT_ATOMS: atom_id res chain seq x y z
N ARG A 1 6.57 22.78 -23.43
CA ARG A 1 7.44 21.78 -24.11
C ARG A 1 8.88 22.24 -23.92
N HIS A 2 9.69 21.48 -23.16
CA HIS A 2 11.12 21.81 -23.03
C HIS A 2 11.82 21.48 -24.34
N LYS A 3 12.61 22.44 -24.88
CA LYS A 3 13.22 22.33 -26.21
C LYS A 3 14.26 21.20 -26.34
N ASN A 4 14.83 20.77 -25.21
CA ASN A 4 15.85 19.71 -25.10
C ASN A 4 15.32 18.39 -24.55
N THR A 5 13.99 18.19 -24.54
CA THR A 5 13.36 16.96 -24.04
C THR A 5 12.63 16.26 -25.17
N ARG A 6 12.93 14.96 -25.37
CA ARG A 6 12.21 14.08 -26.28
C ARG A 6 11.58 12.93 -25.49
N VAL A 7 10.27 12.75 -25.62
CA VAL A 7 9.53 11.64 -25.04
C VAL A 7 9.24 10.61 -26.13
N LEU A 8 9.60 9.36 -25.86
CA LEU A 8 9.36 8.23 -26.74
C LEU A 8 8.44 7.23 -26.05
N ALA A 9 7.35 6.84 -26.71
CA ALA A 9 6.54 5.70 -26.32
C ALA A 9 7.14 4.46 -26.97
N ALA A 10 7.87 3.66 -26.17
CA ALA A 10 8.54 2.45 -26.65
C ALA A 10 8.80 1.51 -25.47
N THR A 11 8.92 0.21 -25.77
CA THR A 11 9.35 -0.79 -24.78
C THR A 11 10.86 -0.96 -24.85
N VAL A 12 11.52 -0.91 -23.70
CA VAL A 12 12.94 -1.22 -23.57
C VAL A 12 13.09 -2.71 -23.41
N GLU A 13 13.87 -3.36 -24.26
CA GLU A 13 14.17 -4.80 -24.18
C GLU A 13 15.43 -5.07 -23.38
N SER A 14 16.49 -4.28 -23.64
CA SER A 14 17.75 -4.46 -22.94
C SER A 14 18.57 -3.16 -22.88
N ILE A 15 19.57 -3.19 -22.02
CA ILE A 15 20.52 -2.10 -21.85
C ILE A 15 21.92 -2.69 -22.04
N ASP A 16 22.59 -2.24 -23.09
CA ASP A 16 24.02 -2.49 -23.32
C ASP A 16 24.81 -1.39 -22.59
N VAL A 17 25.31 -1.74 -21.42
CA VAL A 17 26.04 -0.81 -20.55
C VAL A 17 27.40 -0.47 -21.14
N GLU A 18 28.09 -1.44 -21.74
CA GLU A 18 29.43 -1.24 -22.33
C GLU A 18 29.34 -0.43 -23.60
N GLY A 19 28.39 -0.73 -24.48
CA GLY A 19 28.13 0.02 -25.70
C GLY A 19 27.36 1.32 -25.49
N ARG A 20 26.92 1.60 -24.23
CA ARG A 20 26.12 2.78 -23.84
C ARG A 20 24.89 2.97 -24.72
N ARG A 21 24.09 1.91 -24.86
CA ARG A 21 22.89 1.90 -25.70
C ARG A 21 21.70 1.24 -24.98
N VAL A 22 20.54 1.82 -25.20
CA VAL A 22 19.26 1.22 -24.83
C VAL A 22 18.64 0.61 -26.08
N LEU A 23 18.32 -0.68 -26.06
CA LEU A 23 17.69 -1.40 -27.16
C LEU A 23 16.18 -1.44 -26.95
N LEU A 24 15.43 -1.11 -28.00
CA LEU A 24 13.97 -1.06 -27.99
C LEU A 24 13.38 -2.23 -28.77
N SER A 25 12.15 -2.60 -28.46
CA SER A 25 11.42 -3.74 -29.08
C SER A 25 11.13 -3.56 -30.58
N ASP A 26 11.33 -2.38 -31.12
CA ASP A 26 11.17 -2.05 -32.53
C ASP A 26 12.52 -1.92 -33.27
N ASP A 27 13.55 -2.61 -32.80
CA ASP A 27 14.91 -2.63 -33.32
C ASP A 27 15.65 -1.29 -33.27
N ARG A 28 15.05 -0.24 -32.71
CA ARG A 28 15.74 1.03 -32.49
C ARG A 28 16.72 0.93 -31.34
N SER A 29 17.79 1.66 -31.43
CA SER A 29 18.78 1.78 -30.37
C SER A 29 19.05 3.26 -30.05
N LEU A 30 19.09 3.59 -28.78
CA LEU A 30 19.30 4.95 -28.28
C LEU A 30 20.64 4.99 -27.56
N PRO A 31 21.62 5.81 -28.04
CA PRO A 31 22.85 6.02 -27.31
C PRO A 31 22.60 6.92 -26.09
N PHE A 32 23.42 6.77 -25.06
CA PHE A 32 23.38 7.62 -23.86
C PHE A 32 24.80 7.89 -23.33
N ASP A 33 24.99 9.04 -22.72
CA ASP A 33 26.17 9.36 -21.90
C ASP A 33 25.89 8.97 -20.44
N ASP A 34 24.70 9.35 -19.93
CA ASP A 34 24.19 9.00 -18.63
C ASP A 34 22.79 8.38 -18.77
N LEU A 35 22.48 7.33 -18.01
CA LEU A 35 21.21 6.64 -18.03
C LEU A 35 20.58 6.61 -16.64
N ILE A 36 19.34 7.09 -16.54
CA ILE A 36 18.52 6.95 -15.34
C ILE A 36 17.48 5.86 -15.59
N VAL A 37 17.55 4.75 -14.85
CA VAL A 37 16.57 3.68 -14.90
C VAL A 37 15.49 3.97 -13.87
N ALA A 38 14.28 4.26 -14.34
CA ALA A 38 13.14 4.64 -13.52
C ALA A 38 11.89 3.81 -13.90
N THR A 39 12.06 2.49 -14.04
CA THR A 39 11.05 1.55 -14.53
C THR A 39 9.98 1.19 -13.50
N GLY A 40 10.02 1.80 -12.32
CA GLY A 40 9.15 1.46 -11.19
C GLY A 40 9.60 0.18 -10.46
N MET A 41 8.79 -0.25 -9.53
CA MET A 41 9.01 -1.47 -8.74
C MET A 41 7.79 -2.35 -8.79
N ARG A 42 7.99 -3.67 -8.76
CA ARG A 42 6.93 -4.65 -8.53
C ARG A 42 6.82 -4.95 -7.04
N TYR A 43 5.68 -5.49 -6.63
CA TYR A 43 5.53 -6.04 -5.29
C TYR A 43 6.41 -7.27 -5.12
N HIS A 44 6.88 -7.43 -3.90
CA HIS A 44 7.58 -8.62 -3.47
C HIS A 44 6.87 -9.15 -2.23
N TYR A 45 6.25 -10.31 -2.37
CA TYR A 45 5.50 -10.96 -1.30
C TYR A 45 6.38 -11.88 -0.43
N TYR A 46 7.70 -11.67 -0.44
CA TYR A 46 8.67 -12.43 0.35
C TYR A 46 8.59 -13.95 0.15
N GLY A 47 8.32 -14.36 -1.10
CA GLY A 47 8.15 -15.78 -1.48
C GLY A 47 6.73 -16.33 -1.34
N ASN A 48 5.76 -15.47 -1.00
CA ASN A 48 4.35 -15.85 -0.83
C ASN A 48 3.49 -15.28 -1.97
N ASP A 49 3.81 -15.57 -3.21
CA ASP A 49 3.15 -14.98 -4.39
C ASP A 49 1.64 -15.29 -4.45
N SER A 50 1.19 -16.34 -3.76
CA SER A 50 -0.23 -16.65 -3.59
C SER A 50 -1.04 -15.54 -2.87
N TRP A 51 -0.38 -14.68 -2.10
CA TRP A 51 -1.04 -13.57 -1.40
C TRP A 51 -1.55 -12.48 -2.36
N GLU A 52 -0.99 -12.39 -3.57
CA GLU A 52 -1.40 -11.42 -4.58
C GLU A 52 -2.91 -11.46 -4.86
N HIS A 53 -3.49 -12.66 -4.90
CA HIS A 53 -4.93 -12.83 -5.15
C HIS A 53 -5.84 -12.39 -3.98
N SER A 54 -5.31 -12.35 -2.77
CA SER A 54 -6.06 -12.02 -1.55
C SER A 54 -5.78 -10.62 -1.01
N THR A 55 -4.89 -9.86 -1.65
CA THR A 55 -4.46 -8.54 -1.21
C THR A 55 -4.76 -7.46 -2.25
N GLY A 56 -4.69 -6.21 -1.84
CA GLY A 56 -4.57 -5.06 -2.74
C GLY A 56 -3.12 -4.60 -2.78
N SER A 57 -2.69 -4.13 -3.93
CA SER A 57 -1.38 -3.52 -4.13
C SER A 57 -1.52 -2.02 -4.40
N LEU A 58 -0.47 -1.21 -4.16
CA LEU A 58 -0.50 0.24 -4.39
C LEU A 58 0.81 0.71 -5.05
N LYS A 59 0.92 0.49 -6.37
CA LYS A 59 2.06 0.92 -7.18
C LYS A 59 1.63 1.69 -8.44
N THR A 60 0.47 1.39 -8.96
CA THR A 60 -0.09 2.01 -10.16
C THR A 60 -1.34 2.82 -9.82
N VAL A 61 -1.82 3.61 -10.77
CA VAL A 61 -3.11 4.32 -10.64
C VAL A 61 -4.26 3.32 -10.59
N GLU A 62 -4.16 2.24 -11.36
CA GLU A 62 -5.13 1.15 -11.39
C GLU A 62 -5.24 0.47 -10.01
N ASP A 63 -4.11 0.19 -9.38
CA ASP A 63 -4.06 -0.33 -8.00
C ASP A 63 -4.78 0.62 -7.02
N ALA A 64 -4.53 1.91 -7.13
CA ALA A 64 -5.15 2.90 -6.26
C ALA A 64 -6.68 2.96 -6.44
N LEU A 65 -7.15 2.84 -7.68
CA LEU A 65 -8.58 2.77 -7.99
C LEU A 65 -9.21 1.47 -7.46
N ASP A 66 -8.51 0.34 -7.56
CA ASP A 66 -8.96 -0.94 -7.02
C ASP A 66 -9.06 -0.89 -5.49
N ILE A 67 -8.02 -0.42 -4.79
CA ILE A 67 -8.05 -0.25 -3.32
C ILE A 67 -9.19 0.69 -2.91
N ARG A 68 -9.35 1.81 -3.59
CA ARG A 68 -10.45 2.74 -3.33
C ARG A 68 -11.80 2.05 -3.47
N SER A 69 -12.02 1.31 -4.57
CA SER A 69 -13.24 0.57 -4.81
C SER A 69 -13.52 -0.48 -3.72
N LYS A 70 -12.49 -1.21 -3.29
CA LYS A 70 -12.58 -2.20 -2.20
C LYS A 70 -12.94 -1.55 -0.86
N ILE A 71 -12.34 -0.40 -0.54
CA ILE A 71 -12.65 0.33 0.71
C ILE A 71 -14.11 0.78 0.71
N PHE A 72 -14.58 1.47 -0.33
CA PHE A 72 -15.97 1.94 -0.40
C PHE A 72 -16.95 0.76 -0.44
N GLY A 73 -16.66 -0.28 -1.23
CA GLY A 73 -17.46 -1.50 -1.28
C GLY A 73 -17.58 -2.19 0.08
N ALA A 74 -16.53 -2.18 0.90
CA ALA A 74 -16.56 -2.72 2.26
C ALA A 74 -17.55 -1.93 3.15
N PHE A 75 -17.56 -0.60 3.06
CA PHE A 75 -18.52 0.24 3.79
C PHE A 75 -19.96 0.01 3.31
N GLU A 76 -20.19 -0.11 2.01
CA GLU A 76 -21.50 -0.42 1.43
C GLU A 76 -22.00 -1.81 1.89
N GLN A 77 -21.12 -2.81 1.94
CA GLN A 77 -21.46 -4.13 2.48
C GLN A 77 -21.76 -4.07 3.97
N ALA A 78 -20.98 -3.31 4.76
CA ALA A 78 -21.24 -3.11 6.17
C ALA A 78 -22.62 -2.47 6.45
N GLU A 79 -23.09 -1.60 5.56
CA GLU A 79 -24.45 -1.01 5.64
C GLU A 79 -25.54 -2.06 5.36
N ALA A 80 -25.27 -3.00 4.45
CA ALA A 80 -26.26 -3.97 3.97
C ALA A 80 -26.39 -5.21 4.87
N VAL A 81 -25.37 -5.54 5.69
CA VAL A 81 -25.36 -6.77 6.50
C VAL A 81 -25.90 -6.55 7.91
N GLU A 82 -26.29 -7.66 8.55
CA GLU A 82 -26.67 -7.66 9.96
C GLU A 82 -25.51 -7.20 10.88
N PRO A 83 -25.82 -6.56 12.03
CA PRO A 83 -24.81 -5.98 12.92
C PRO A 83 -23.67 -6.94 13.32
N ALA A 84 -23.99 -8.22 13.53
CA ALA A 84 -23.00 -9.24 13.93
C ALA A 84 -21.94 -9.53 12.84
N ALA A 85 -22.29 -9.34 11.56
CA ALA A 85 -21.37 -9.56 10.43
C ALA A 85 -20.59 -8.30 10.04
N ARG A 86 -20.98 -7.13 10.54
CA ARG A 86 -20.46 -5.81 10.11
C ARG A 86 -18.98 -5.63 10.40
N ALA A 87 -18.51 -6.10 11.56
CA ALA A 87 -17.11 -5.95 11.99
C ALA A 87 -16.10 -6.55 10.99
N ALA A 88 -16.47 -7.61 10.27
CA ALA A 88 -15.60 -8.21 9.25
C ALA A 88 -15.39 -7.29 8.05
N TRP A 89 -16.38 -6.49 7.66
CA TRP A 89 -16.31 -5.54 6.57
C TRP A 89 -15.61 -4.23 6.96
N LEU A 90 -15.65 -3.86 8.23
CA LEU A 90 -15.06 -2.63 8.76
C LEU A 90 -13.63 -2.82 9.30
N ARG A 91 -12.98 -3.93 9.02
CA ARG A 91 -11.60 -4.18 9.44
C ARG A 91 -10.65 -4.11 8.25
N PHE A 92 -9.77 -3.11 8.28
CA PHE A 92 -8.75 -2.88 7.26
C PHE A 92 -7.37 -3.22 7.82
N VAL A 93 -6.70 -4.18 7.18
CA VAL A 93 -5.35 -4.60 7.58
C VAL A 93 -4.35 -4.16 6.52
N ILE A 94 -3.38 -3.38 6.93
CA ILE A 94 -2.26 -2.92 6.09
C ILE A 94 -1.00 -3.66 6.54
N VAL A 95 -0.30 -4.28 5.61
CA VAL A 95 0.94 -5.03 5.86
C VAL A 95 2.14 -4.24 5.37
N GLY A 96 3.07 -3.96 6.28
CA GLY A 96 4.27 -3.19 6.06
C GLY A 96 4.10 -1.71 6.41
N ALA A 97 4.87 -1.23 7.40
CA ALA A 97 4.87 0.17 7.83
C ALA A 97 6.02 0.98 7.21
N GLY A 98 6.33 0.73 5.95
CA GLY A 98 7.10 1.63 5.10
C GLY A 98 6.29 2.88 4.73
N PRO A 99 6.84 3.81 3.92
CA PRO A 99 6.16 5.06 3.55
C PRO A 99 4.74 4.84 3.01
N THR A 100 4.58 3.95 2.05
CA THR A 100 3.27 3.66 1.42
C THR A 100 2.24 3.14 2.43
N GLY A 101 2.62 2.19 3.31
CA GLY A 101 1.69 1.64 4.31
C GLY A 101 1.29 2.67 5.36
N VAL A 102 2.23 3.52 5.80
CA VAL A 102 1.97 4.63 6.73
C VAL A 102 1.03 5.66 6.12
N GLU A 103 1.24 6.03 4.86
CA GLU A 103 0.40 6.97 4.12
C GLU A 103 -1.01 6.39 3.90
N LEU A 104 -1.12 5.13 3.47
CA LEU A 104 -2.39 4.47 3.25
C LEU A 104 -3.19 4.34 4.56
N ALA A 105 -2.54 3.92 5.66
CA ALA A 105 -3.19 3.82 6.95
C ALA A 105 -3.72 5.17 7.44
N GLY A 106 -2.94 6.24 7.27
CA GLY A 106 -3.36 7.61 7.56
C GLY A 106 -4.54 8.06 6.71
N ALA A 107 -4.48 7.81 5.40
CA ALA A 107 -5.54 8.19 4.47
C ALA A 107 -6.87 7.47 4.76
N ILE A 108 -6.84 6.16 5.07
CA ILE A 108 -8.04 5.42 5.47
C ILE A 108 -8.59 5.97 6.78
N ALA A 109 -7.72 6.28 7.76
CA ALA A 109 -8.16 6.84 9.04
C ALA A 109 -8.80 8.23 8.89
N GLU A 110 -8.27 9.09 8.04
CA GLU A 110 -8.88 10.38 7.72
C GLU A 110 -10.21 10.21 6.99
N LEU A 111 -10.28 9.28 6.05
CA LEU A 111 -11.51 8.95 5.33
C LEU A 111 -12.63 8.53 6.31
N THR A 112 -12.33 7.62 7.24
CA THR A 112 -13.30 7.09 8.21
C THR A 112 -13.71 8.12 9.27
N ASN A 113 -12.77 8.92 9.74
CA ASN A 113 -13.03 9.89 10.82
C ASN A 113 -13.67 11.20 10.34
N SER A 114 -13.50 11.55 9.06
CA SER A 114 -13.91 12.84 8.53
C SER A 114 -14.81 12.73 7.31
N THR A 115 -14.34 12.12 6.22
CA THR A 115 -15.03 12.18 4.92
C THR A 115 -16.32 11.37 4.90
N LEU A 116 -16.32 10.19 5.52
CA LEU A 116 -17.47 9.27 5.56
C LEU A 116 -18.37 9.45 6.80
N ARG A 117 -18.09 10.47 7.61
CA ARG A 117 -18.87 10.72 8.82
C ARG A 117 -20.31 11.08 8.48
N GLY A 118 -21.27 10.30 9.03
CA GLY A 118 -22.69 10.51 8.83
C GLY A 118 -23.25 10.07 7.46
N GLU A 119 -22.41 9.45 6.60
CA GLU A 119 -22.88 8.96 5.28
C GLU A 119 -23.63 7.62 5.38
N PHE A 120 -23.48 6.87 6.47
CA PHE A 120 -24.13 5.58 6.69
C PHE A 120 -25.19 5.68 7.79
N ARG A 121 -26.26 4.90 7.66
CA ARG A 121 -27.39 4.91 8.60
C ARG A 121 -27.27 3.81 9.66
N ALA A 122 -26.66 2.67 9.28
CA ALA A 122 -26.60 1.48 10.13
C ALA A 122 -25.42 1.50 11.11
N PHE A 123 -24.44 2.37 10.91
CA PHE A 123 -23.24 2.48 11.74
C PHE A 123 -22.52 3.81 11.53
N GLU A 124 -21.60 4.15 12.43
CA GLU A 124 -20.69 5.28 12.26
C GLU A 124 -19.39 4.83 11.60
N SER A 125 -18.92 5.57 10.60
CA SER A 125 -17.70 5.21 9.82
C SER A 125 -16.43 5.06 10.68
N ASN A 126 -16.35 5.76 11.79
CA ASN A 126 -15.25 5.67 12.76
C ASN A 126 -15.25 4.38 13.60
N GLN A 127 -16.23 3.49 13.42
CA GLN A 127 -16.20 2.12 13.95
C GLN A 127 -15.24 1.21 13.15
N ALA A 128 -14.74 1.68 12.03
CA ALA A 128 -13.76 0.94 11.25
C ALA A 128 -12.44 0.76 12.04
N GLU A 129 -11.95 -0.48 12.08
CA GLU A 129 -10.66 -0.84 12.66
C GLU A 129 -9.59 -0.77 11.57
N ILE A 130 -8.57 0.06 11.78
CA ILE A 130 -7.44 0.18 10.85
C ILE A 130 -6.20 -0.35 11.58
N ILE A 131 -5.68 -1.48 11.08
CA ILE A 131 -4.56 -2.19 11.69
C ILE A 131 -3.37 -2.10 10.74
N LEU A 132 -2.25 -1.54 11.21
CA LEU A 132 -0.99 -1.49 10.49
C LEU A 132 0.01 -2.47 11.11
N LEU A 133 0.35 -3.52 10.37
CA LEU A 133 1.27 -4.58 10.79
C LEU A 133 2.68 -4.31 10.24
N GLU A 134 3.69 -4.42 11.09
CA GLU A 134 5.09 -4.26 10.73
C GLU A 134 5.94 -5.34 11.40
N GLY A 135 6.73 -6.08 10.60
CA GLY A 135 7.58 -7.15 11.10
C GLY A 135 8.80 -6.67 11.88
N SER A 136 9.24 -5.42 11.67
CA SER A 136 10.34 -4.82 12.42
C SER A 136 9.85 -4.16 13.73
N ASP A 137 10.79 -3.68 14.53
CA ASP A 137 10.54 -3.04 15.83
C ASP A 137 9.87 -1.65 15.74
N ARG A 138 9.81 -1.05 14.52
CA ARG A 138 9.31 0.31 14.34
C ARG A 138 8.73 0.57 12.96
N VAL A 139 7.85 1.55 12.85
CA VAL A 139 7.39 2.08 11.57
C VAL A 139 8.49 2.89 10.88
N LEU A 140 8.48 2.97 9.55
CA LEU A 140 9.46 3.70 8.74
C LEU A 140 10.91 3.33 9.09
N PRO A 141 11.31 2.04 9.05
CA PRO A 141 12.64 1.59 9.50
C PRO A 141 13.83 2.34 8.87
N PRO A 142 13.80 2.74 7.57
CA PRO A 142 14.89 3.48 6.94
C PRO A 142 15.07 4.91 7.45
N TYR A 143 14.09 5.46 8.19
CA TYR A 143 14.13 6.84 8.66
C TYR A 143 14.73 6.96 10.07
N PRO A 144 15.24 8.15 10.46
CA PRO A 144 15.69 8.41 11.81
C PRO A 144 14.63 8.07 12.85
N GLN A 145 15.04 7.45 13.97
CA GLN A 145 14.14 6.97 15.02
C GLN A 145 13.17 8.03 15.56
N GLY A 146 13.60 9.31 15.59
CA GLY A 146 12.74 10.42 15.99
C GLY A 146 11.53 10.63 15.07
N LEU A 147 11.73 10.45 13.75
CA LEU A 147 10.66 10.55 12.77
C LEU A 147 9.74 9.32 12.84
N SER A 148 10.31 8.13 13.01
CA SER A 148 9.56 6.89 13.23
C SER A 148 8.61 7.01 14.44
N ARG A 149 9.11 7.46 15.59
CA ARG A 149 8.28 7.70 16.78
C ARG A 149 7.18 8.74 16.55
N ARG A 150 7.49 9.81 15.80
CA ARG A 150 6.50 10.84 15.47
C ARG A 150 5.40 10.29 14.55
N ALA A 151 5.76 9.56 13.52
CA ALA A 151 4.81 8.92 12.61
C ALA A 151 3.88 7.95 13.34
N ARG A 152 4.42 7.06 14.19
CA ARG A 152 3.62 6.16 15.03
C ARG A 152 2.61 6.91 15.89
N ARG A 153 3.04 7.97 16.59
CA ARG A 153 2.12 8.78 17.41
C ARG A 153 1.03 9.46 16.59
N SER A 154 1.36 9.93 15.38
CA SER A 154 0.37 10.56 14.49
C SER A 154 -0.67 9.56 14.04
N LEU A 155 -0.28 8.35 13.62
CA LEU A 155 -1.19 7.27 13.26
C LEU A 155 -2.09 6.87 14.42
N GLN A 156 -1.52 6.68 15.62
CA GLN A 156 -2.29 6.34 16.84
C GLN A 156 -3.31 7.42 17.21
N LYS A 157 -2.98 8.70 17.01
CA LYS A 157 -3.93 9.82 17.21
C LYS A 157 -5.10 9.78 16.21
N LEU A 158 -4.87 9.25 15.02
CA LEU A 158 -5.91 9.03 14.01
C LEU A 158 -6.75 7.77 14.27
N GLY A 159 -6.43 6.97 15.30
CA GLY A 159 -7.12 5.74 15.62
C GLY A 159 -6.56 4.49 14.93
N VAL A 160 -5.39 4.57 14.31
CA VAL A 160 -4.73 3.40 13.71
C VAL A 160 -4.08 2.55 14.79
N ASP A 161 -4.40 1.25 14.81
CA ASP A 161 -3.72 0.24 15.62
C ASP A 161 -2.39 -0.16 14.97
N VAL A 162 -1.29 0.34 15.50
CA VAL A 162 0.06 0.10 14.97
C VAL A 162 0.74 -1.01 15.75
N ARG A 163 0.90 -2.17 15.10
CA ARG A 163 1.54 -3.36 15.66
C ARG A 163 2.91 -3.57 15.02
N THR A 164 3.96 -3.40 15.80
CA THR A 164 5.36 -3.69 15.44
C THR A 164 5.80 -5.03 16.01
N GLY A 165 6.84 -5.66 15.45
CA GLY A 165 7.21 -7.05 15.78
C GLY A 165 6.12 -8.05 15.35
N ALA A 166 5.24 -7.65 14.46
CA ALA A 166 4.10 -8.43 14.00
C ALA A 166 4.37 -8.96 12.59
N ARG A 167 4.80 -10.20 12.50
CA ARG A 167 5.11 -10.85 11.22
C ARG A 167 3.91 -11.60 10.67
N VAL A 168 3.49 -11.25 9.47
CA VAL A 168 2.43 -11.98 8.77
C VAL A 168 2.95 -13.32 8.31
N GLN A 169 2.24 -14.39 8.68
CA GLN A 169 2.56 -15.77 8.33
C GLN A 169 1.71 -16.28 7.17
N GLN A 170 0.44 -15.85 7.10
CA GLN A 170 -0.48 -16.29 6.07
C GLN A 170 -1.53 -15.23 5.80
N ILE A 171 -1.89 -15.09 4.54
CA ILE A 171 -3.02 -14.26 4.07
C ILE A 171 -3.91 -15.14 3.20
N ASP A 172 -5.16 -15.26 3.61
CA ASP A 172 -6.23 -15.91 2.86
C ASP A 172 -7.40 -14.93 2.67
N ALA A 173 -8.42 -15.35 1.91
CA ALA A 173 -9.64 -14.56 1.75
C ALA A 173 -10.29 -14.28 3.13
N GLY A 174 -10.29 -13.01 3.55
CA GLY A 174 -10.89 -12.55 4.80
C GLY A 174 -10.11 -12.90 6.08
N LYS A 175 -8.87 -13.41 5.98
CA LYS A 175 -8.09 -13.81 7.16
C LYS A 175 -6.61 -13.48 6.99
N VAL A 176 -6.03 -12.89 8.04
CA VAL A 176 -4.57 -12.67 8.18
C VAL A 176 -4.10 -13.35 9.46
N ILE A 177 -3.11 -14.23 9.35
CA ILE A 177 -2.45 -14.88 10.50
C ILE A 177 -1.16 -14.15 10.77
N VAL A 178 -0.98 -13.73 12.02
CA VAL A 178 0.15 -12.92 12.48
C VAL A 178 0.84 -13.62 13.62
N GLU A 179 2.15 -13.76 13.53
CA GLU A 179 3.02 -14.08 14.66
C GLU A 179 3.49 -12.76 15.26
N GLN A 180 3.23 -12.57 16.54
CA GLN A 180 3.64 -11.37 17.26
C GLN A 180 4.63 -11.78 18.34
N GLU A 181 5.83 -11.18 18.32
CA GLU A 181 6.79 -11.34 19.41
C GLU A 181 6.23 -10.67 20.67
N GLU A 182 6.20 -11.40 21.79
CA GLU A 182 5.86 -10.83 23.10
C GLU A 182 6.92 -9.76 23.45
N GLN A 183 6.48 -8.53 23.67
CA GLN A 183 7.32 -7.40 24.10
C GLN A 183 7.39 -7.30 25.62
#